data_f6bc2e8f9adc776b2082a1cad896d286
#
_entry.id   f6bc2e8f9adc776b2082a1cad896d286
#
_cell.length_a   1.000
_cell.length_b   1.000
_cell.length_c   1.000
_cell.angle_alpha   90.00
_cell.angle_beta   90.00
_cell.angle_gamma   90.00
#
_symmetry.space_group_name_H-M   'P 1'
#
loop_
_entity.id
_entity.type
_entity.pdbx_description
1 polymer ?
#
loop_
_entity_poly.entity_id
_entity_poly.type
_entity_poly.pdbx_seq_one_letter_code
_entity_poly.pdbx_strand_id
1 'polypeptide(L)'
;MEKAKRLDWIDMCRGFIMILVVFGHTLTYNSNLRFIIFTFHMPALFIISGYVFKPRPLKTSGPKYAKRLLLPLYAAGTALIVYRIIRVYFETGRMSDIIYWVKRTFIAMLFASGTDTPKGFTWVHTFGMLWFLAAMFWAMIFLCLIFNHAKKESVRALLCFAGTIIGIVISKKYWLPMNIDIALIVLTYLYVGHFLKNIDLDNKKIMIPLMLVCIVIWGINYALVGKIELAQRKFTIPLLSFAASIAGSFIVIYAAKLVYRDIKVYNPLCFIGRNSMTVLVLHFIESNMIPWNVILPGNPASKKRIIILFILRTIFILVSLTVWTKVKEAYKKRHLKIGKENKLSV
;
A
#
# COMPACT_ATOMS: atom_id res chain seq x y z
N MET A 1 -28.89 -7.98 7.74
CA MET A 1 -27.61 -8.35 7.14
C MET A 1 -26.58 -8.46 8.26
N GLU A 2 -26.18 -9.66 8.60
CA GLU A 2 -25.13 -9.92 9.58
C GLU A 2 -23.83 -9.23 9.15
N LYS A 3 -23.24 -8.44 10.05
CA LYS A 3 -21.91 -7.86 9.78
C LYS A 3 -20.93 -9.02 9.68
N ALA A 4 -20.38 -9.25 8.48
CA ALA A 4 -19.37 -10.27 8.28
C ALA A 4 -18.28 -10.12 9.36
N LYS A 5 -18.04 -11.19 10.13
CA LYS A 5 -17.06 -11.24 11.21
C LYS A 5 -15.69 -10.80 10.65
N ARG A 6 -15.11 -9.80 11.27
CA ARG A 6 -13.80 -9.27 10.89
C ARG A 6 -12.73 -10.28 11.25
N LEU A 7 -11.76 -10.45 10.37
CA LEU A 7 -10.64 -11.38 10.58
C LEU A 7 -9.46 -10.62 11.19
N ASP A 8 -9.30 -10.68 12.50
CA ASP A 8 -8.30 -9.89 13.24
C ASP A 8 -6.86 -10.30 12.88
N TRP A 9 -6.62 -11.57 12.54
CA TRP A 9 -5.32 -12.01 12.03
C TRP A 9 -4.89 -11.31 10.72
N ILE A 10 -5.87 -10.96 9.86
CA ILE A 10 -5.60 -10.16 8.65
C ILE A 10 -5.24 -8.73 9.01
N ASP A 11 -5.91 -8.15 10.00
CA ASP A 11 -5.58 -6.82 10.49
C ASP A 11 -4.19 -6.82 11.14
N MET A 12 -3.84 -7.85 11.92
CA MET A 12 -2.50 -8.03 12.47
C MET A 12 -1.45 -8.12 11.34
N CYS A 13 -1.69 -8.94 10.32
CA CYS A 13 -0.81 -9.06 9.17
C CYS A 13 -0.60 -7.73 8.44
N ARG A 14 -1.67 -6.99 8.18
CA ARG A 14 -1.58 -5.64 7.60
C ARG A 14 -0.78 -4.69 8.46
N GLY A 15 -0.98 -4.71 9.78
CA GLY A 15 -0.25 -3.89 10.73
C GLY A 15 1.25 -4.18 10.70
N PHE A 16 1.61 -5.45 10.69
CA PHE A 16 2.99 -5.89 10.56
C PHE A 16 3.62 -5.41 9.24
N ILE A 17 2.92 -5.60 8.11
CA ILE A 17 3.41 -5.15 6.80
C ILE A 17 3.56 -3.62 6.79
N MET A 18 2.66 -2.85 7.40
CA MET A 18 2.79 -1.39 7.47
C MET A 18 4.01 -0.94 8.28
N ILE A 19 4.37 -1.65 9.35
CA ILE A 19 5.61 -1.40 10.08
C ILE A 19 6.82 -1.69 9.19
N LEU A 20 6.79 -2.77 8.41
CA LEU A 20 7.84 -3.09 7.45
C LEU A 20 7.94 -2.05 6.31
N VAL A 21 6.83 -1.42 5.91
CA VAL A 21 6.85 -0.29 4.95
C VAL A 21 7.65 0.87 5.53
N VAL A 22 7.35 1.31 6.77
CA VAL A 22 8.08 2.39 7.44
C VAL A 22 9.56 2.04 7.62
N PHE A 23 9.84 0.81 8.05
CA PHE A 23 11.20 0.33 8.22
C PHE A 23 11.97 0.27 6.89
N GLY A 24 11.37 -0.31 5.86
CA GLY A 24 11.98 -0.42 4.53
C GLY A 24 12.32 0.93 3.90
N HIS A 25 11.49 1.96 4.15
CA HIS A 25 11.79 3.34 3.74
C HIS A 25 12.79 4.07 4.65
N THR A 26 13.18 3.47 5.77
CA THR A 26 14.23 4.00 6.65
C THR A 26 15.60 3.41 6.29
N LEU A 27 15.61 2.22 5.67
CA LEU A 27 16.82 1.54 5.24
C LEU A 27 17.44 2.21 4.00
N THR A 28 18.78 2.12 3.88
CA THR A 28 19.48 2.53 2.67
C THR A 28 19.10 1.65 1.48
N TYR A 29 19.19 2.21 0.26
CA TYR A 29 18.76 1.54 -0.97
C TYR A 29 19.46 0.19 -1.20
N ASN A 30 20.74 0.07 -0.84
CA ASN A 30 21.56 -1.14 -1.05
C ASN A 30 21.51 -2.13 0.13
N SER A 31 20.64 -1.93 1.11
CA SER A 31 20.50 -2.85 2.25
C SER A 31 19.86 -4.18 1.81
N ASN A 32 20.50 -5.32 2.18
CA ASN A 32 19.93 -6.65 1.96
C ASN A 32 18.56 -6.82 2.65
N LEU A 33 18.40 -6.21 3.82
CA LEU A 33 17.12 -6.26 4.54
C LEU A 33 16.02 -5.49 3.81
N ARG A 34 16.34 -4.32 3.21
CA ARG A 34 15.43 -3.60 2.34
C ARG A 34 15.06 -4.46 1.12
N PHE A 35 16.05 -5.09 0.50
CA PHE A 35 15.82 -6.00 -0.62
C PHE A 35 14.81 -7.10 -0.26
N ILE A 36 15.00 -7.80 0.86
CA ILE A 36 14.09 -8.85 1.34
C ILE A 36 12.67 -8.30 1.54
N ILE A 37 12.51 -7.18 2.26
CA ILE A 37 11.20 -6.57 2.53
C ILE A 37 10.49 -6.20 1.23
N PHE A 38 11.21 -5.62 0.27
CA PHE A 38 10.62 -5.11 -0.98
C PHE A 38 10.15 -6.23 -1.91
N THR A 39 10.62 -7.47 -1.73
CA THR A 39 10.14 -8.60 -2.53
C THR A 39 8.68 -8.97 -2.25
N PHE A 40 8.16 -8.70 -1.04
CA PHE A 40 6.84 -9.19 -0.65
C PHE A 40 5.86 -8.15 -0.06
N HIS A 41 6.34 -7.06 0.56
CA HIS A 41 5.48 -6.19 1.38
C HIS A 41 4.32 -5.56 0.60
N MET A 42 4.58 -5.06 -0.62
CA MET A 42 3.51 -4.51 -1.45
C MET A 42 2.66 -5.59 -2.11
N PRO A 43 3.23 -6.66 -2.73
CA PRO A 43 2.46 -7.80 -3.19
C PRO A 43 1.51 -8.38 -2.13
N ALA A 44 1.97 -8.53 -0.89
CA ALA A 44 1.14 -9.04 0.21
C ALA A 44 -0.09 -8.16 0.49
N LEU A 45 0.04 -6.83 0.42
CA LEU A 45 -1.12 -5.93 0.58
C LEU A 45 -2.14 -6.08 -0.55
N PHE A 46 -1.71 -6.34 -1.78
CA PHE A 46 -2.62 -6.65 -2.89
C PHE A 46 -3.27 -8.02 -2.70
N ILE A 47 -2.51 -9.06 -2.32
CA ILE A 47 -3.06 -10.41 -2.03
C ILE A 47 -4.09 -10.34 -0.89
N ILE A 48 -3.79 -9.65 0.21
CA ILE A 48 -4.74 -9.47 1.32
C ILE A 48 -5.99 -8.71 0.85
N SER A 49 -5.84 -7.73 -0.05
CA SER A 49 -6.99 -6.99 -0.58
C SER A 49 -7.88 -7.86 -1.46
N GLY A 50 -7.30 -8.76 -2.24
CA GLY A 50 -8.00 -9.80 -2.98
C GLY A 50 -8.68 -10.83 -2.06
N TYR A 51 -8.01 -11.25 -0.98
CA TYR A 51 -8.59 -12.17 0.01
C TYR A 51 -9.87 -11.63 0.65
N VAL A 52 -9.92 -10.34 0.97
CA VAL A 52 -11.12 -9.72 1.54
C VAL A 52 -12.09 -9.17 0.49
N PHE A 53 -11.75 -9.29 -0.80
CA PHE A 53 -12.60 -8.82 -1.87
C PHE A 53 -13.94 -9.58 -1.89
N LYS A 54 -15.03 -8.83 -2.07
CA LYS A 54 -16.38 -9.35 -2.30
C LYS A 54 -16.91 -8.76 -3.59
N PRO A 55 -17.25 -9.58 -4.60
CA PRO A 55 -17.83 -9.09 -5.83
C PRO A 55 -19.09 -8.28 -5.57
N ARG A 56 -19.18 -7.10 -6.18
CA ARG A 56 -20.34 -6.22 -6.11
C ARG A 56 -20.44 -5.42 -7.40
N PRO A 57 -21.62 -4.94 -7.78
CA PRO A 57 -21.77 -4.08 -8.95
C PRO A 57 -20.84 -2.85 -8.88
N LEU A 58 -20.25 -2.49 -10.02
CA LEU A 58 -19.30 -1.37 -10.10
C LEU A 58 -19.93 -0.05 -9.67
N LYS A 59 -21.22 0.18 -10.01
CA LYS A 59 -21.99 1.37 -9.59
C LYS A 59 -21.96 1.60 -8.07
N THR A 60 -21.94 0.53 -7.27
CA THR A 60 -21.93 0.63 -5.82
C THR A 60 -20.51 0.58 -5.22
N SER A 61 -19.58 -0.08 -5.89
CA SER A 61 -18.21 -0.28 -5.40
C SER A 61 -17.29 0.87 -5.80
N GLY A 62 -17.41 1.39 -7.01
CA GLY A 62 -16.56 2.46 -7.54
C GLY A 62 -16.50 3.71 -6.65
N PRO A 63 -17.64 4.32 -6.29
CA PRO A 63 -17.65 5.49 -5.39
C PRO A 63 -17.05 5.19 -4.01
N LYS A 64 -17.23 3.95 -3.49
CA LYS A 64 -16.64 3.54 -2.20
C LYS A 64 -15.13 3.43 -2.29
N TYR A 65 -14.60 2.87 -3.39
CA TYR A 65 -13.15 2.81 -3.62
C TYR A 65 -12.57 4.20 -3.85
N ALA A 66 -13.23 5.08 -4.62
CA ALA A 66 -12.80 6.45 -4.80
C ALA A 66 -12.72 7.20 -3.46
N LYS A 67 -13.78 7.16 -2.65
CA LYS A 67 -13.78 7.77 -1.32
C LYS A 67 -12.71 7.21 -0.39
N ARG A 68 -12.43 5.90 -0.47
CA ARG A 68 -11.49 5.24 0.42
C ARG A 68 -10.02 5.43 0.01
N LEU A 69 -9.74 5.54 -1.29
CA LEU A 69 -8.39 5.49 -1.84
C LEU A 69 -7.96 6.83 -2.45
N LEU A 70 -8.82 7.45 -3.28
CA LEU A 70 -8.46 8.70 -3.95
C LEU A 70 -8.62 9.93 -3.04
N LEU A 71 -9.65 9.97 -2.19
CA LEU A 71 -9.81 11.09 -1.27
C LEU A 71 -8.60 11.28 -0.33
N PRO A 72 -8.07 10.23 0.35
CA PRO A 72 -6.85 10.38 1.14
C PRO A 72 -5.61 10.76 0.31
N LEU A 73 -5.49 10.25 -0.92
CA LEU A 73 -4.41 10.59 -1.84
C LEU A 73 -4.41 12.08 -2.16
N TYR A 74 -5.54 12.61 -2.63
CA TYR A 74 -5.66 14.01 -3.00
C TYR A 74 -5.60 14.95 -1.79
N ALA A 75 -6.19 14.57 -0.65
CA ALA A 75 -6.09 15.35 0.58
C ALA A 75 -4.64 15.49 1.05
N ALA A 76 -3.87 14.39 1.05
CA ALA A 76 -2.45 14.43 1.42
C ALA A 76 -1.61 15.22 0.39
N GLY A 77 -1.93 15.09 -0.89
CA GLY A 77 -1.26 15.86 -1.95
C GLY A 77 -1.52 17.36 -1.83
N THR A 78 -2.75 17.76 -1.54
CA THR A 78 -3.10 19.16 -1.28
C THR A 78 -2.37 19.70 -0.05
N ALA A 79 -2.31 18.91 1.04
CA ALA A 79 -1.53 19.28 2.22
C ALA A 79 -0.04 19.47 1.89
N LEU A 80 0.54 18.62 1.04
CA LEU A 80 1.93 18.77 0.58
C LEU A 80 2.11 20.04 -0.27
N ILE A 81 1.15 20.39 -1.12
CA ILE A 81 1.20 21.63 -1.90
C ILE A 81 1.20 22.83 -0.97
N VAL A 82 0.29 22.90 0.01
CA VAL A 82 0.22 23.96 1.00
C VAL A 82 1.54 24.09 1.79
N TYR A 83 2.06 22.95 2.25
CA TYR A 83 3.36 22.92 2.94
C TYR A 83 4.49 23.48 2.07
N ARG A 84 4.55 23.13 0.77
CA ARG A 84 5.57 23.62 -0.15
C ARG A 84 5.43 25.11 -0.42
N ILE A 85 4.22 25.64 -0.54
CA ILE A 85 3.98 27.10 -0.66
C ILE A 85 4.59 27.81 0.54
N ILE A 86 4.23 27.39 1.75
CA ILE A 86 4.71 28.01 2.98
C ILE A 86 6.24 27.91 3.06
N ARG A 87 6.78 26.73 2.84
CA ARG A 87 8.22 26.47 2.93
C ARG A 87 9.02 27.32 1.94
N VAL A 88 8.64 27.32 0.65
CA VAL A 88 9.34 28.06 -0.40
C VAL A 88 9.22 29.57 -0.19
N TYR A 89 8.07 30.05 0.30
CA TYR A 89 7.90 31.44 0.67
C TYR A 89 8.92 31.89 1.72
N PHE A 90 9.13 31.11 2.77
CA PHE A 90 10.12 31.43 3.81
C PHE A 90 11.58 31.20 3.37
N GLU A 91 11.84 30.26 2.44
CA GLU A 91 13.19 29.98 1.96
C GLU A 91 13.69 30.98 0.91
N THR A 92 12.82 31.42 -0.02
CA THR A 92 13.24 32.24 -1.17
C THR A 92 12.51 33.56 -1.34
N GLY A 93 11.28 33.65 -0.84
CA GLY A 93 10.38 34.80 -1.04
C GLY A 93 9.94 35.03 -2.49
N ARG A 94 10.39 34.21 -3.44
CA ARG A 94 10.15 34.41 -4.88
C ARG A 94 8.89 33.67 -5.35
N MET A 95 7.97 34.41 -5.96
CA MET A 95 6.72 33.88 -6.51
C MET A 95 6.96 32.85 -7.63
N SER A 96 8.01 33.05 -8.44
CA SER A 96 8.39 32.10 -9.49
C SER A 96 8.70 30.69 -8.95
N ASP A 97 9.39 30.63 -7.81
CA ASP A 97 9.76 29.35 -7.18
C ASP A 97 8.52 28.67 -6.56
N ILE A 98 7.62 29.47 -5.98
CA ILE A 98 6.34 28.96 -5.46
C ILE A 98 5.53 28.33 -6.59
N ILE A 99 5.34 29.06 -7.70
CA ILE A 99 4.58 28.57 -8.87
C ILE A 99 5.23 27.29 -9.43
N TYR A 100 6.55 27.26 -9.55
CA TYR A 100 7.28 26.08 -10.00
C TYR A 100 6.98 24.85 -9.12
N TRP A 101 7.13 24.99 -7.81
CA TRP A 101 6.91 23.86 -6.89
C TRP A 101 5.46 23.43 -6.78
N VAL A 102 4.50 24.35 -6.84
CA VAL A 102 3.06 24.05 -6.88
C VAL A 102 2.74 23.25 -8.14
N LYS A 103 3.12 23.74 -9.32
CA LYS A 103 2.89 23.07 -10.60
C LYS A 103 3.50 21.66 -10.61
N ARG A 104 4.75 21.55 -10.19
CA ARG A 104 5.47 20.27 -10.11
C ARG A 104 4.76 19.27 -9.19
N THR A 105 4.35 19.71 -8.00
CA THR A 105 3.66 18.83 -7.02
C THR A 105 2.28 18.45 -7.48
N PHE A 106 1.54 19.38 -8.07
CA PHE A 106 0.20 19.13 -8.61
C PHE A 106 0.22 18.08 -9.72
N ILE A 107 1.15 18.21 -10.65
CA ILE A 107 1.33 17.21 -11.72
C ILE A 107 1.72 15.85 -11.14
N ALA A 108 2.69 15.83 -10.22
CA ALA A 108 3.11 14.59 -9.54
C ALA A 108 1.94 13.91 -8.81
N MET A 109 1.07 14.69 -8.16
CA MET A 109 -0.14 14.21 -7.50
C MET A 109 -1.15 13.61 -8.51
N LEU A 110 -1.36 14.25 -9.66
CA LEU A 110 -2.27 13.73 -10.69
C LEU A 110 -1.77 12.42 -11.29
N PHE A 111 -0.47 12.28 -11.48
CA PHE A 111 0.14 11.03 -11.96
C PHE A 111 0.26 9.98 -10.85
N ALA A 112 0.38 10.40 -9.61
CA ALA A 112 0.58 9.58 -8.43
C ALA A 112 1.77 8.61 -8.56
N SER A 113 2.84 8.97 -9.31
CA SER A 113 3.98 8.09 -9.54
C SER A 113 4.82 7.86 -8.28
N GLY A 114 5.21 6.60 -8.02
CA GLY A 114 6.02 6.23 -6.86
C GLY A 114 7.49 6.66 -6.95
N THR A 115 7.98 6.89 -8.17
CA THR A 115 9.33 7.39 -8.48
C THR A 115 9.24 8.33 -9.68
N ASP A 116 10.33 9.03 -10.01
CA ASP A 116 10.41 9.77 -11.26
C ASP A 116 10.13 8.84 -12.44
N THR A 117 9.38 9.32 -13.42
CA THR A 117 8.97 8.50 -14.56
C THR A 117 10.07 8.48 -15.62
N PRO A 118 10.74 7.34 -15.84
CA PRO A 118 11.86 7.28 -16.80
C PRO A 118 11.40 7.07 -18.24
N LYS A 119 10.10 6.82 -18.46
CA LYS A 119 9.55 6.43 -19.77
C LYS A 119 8.22 7.10 -20.06
N GLY A 120 8.06 7.60 -21.26
CA GLY A 120 6.85 8.26 -21.74
C GLY A 120 6.72 9.69 -21.23
N PHE A 121 6.40 9.86 -19.97
CA PHE A 121 6.17 11.17 -19.33
C PHE A 121 7.35 11.57 -18.44
N THR A 122 8.56 11.67 -19.00
CA THR A 122 9.82 11.87 -18.29
C THR A 122 9.90 13.19 -17.48
N TRP A 123 9.03 14.13 -17.77
CA TRP A 123 8.85 15.40 -17.04
C TRP A 123 8.06 15.27 -15.74
N VAL A 124 7.45 14.09 -15.48
CA VAL A 124 6.70 13.84 -14.25
C VAL A 124 7.62 13.34 -13.15
N HIS A 125 7.65 14.08 -12.07
CA HIS A 125 8.44 13.76 -10.89
C HIS A 125 7.69 12.84 -9.92
N THR A 126 8.45 12.27 -8.99
CA THR A 126 7.90 11.40 -7.95
C THR A 126 6.86 12.12 -7.09
N PHE A 127 5.75 11.44 -6.84
CA PHE A 127 4.79 11.78 -5.78
C PHE A 127 5.08 11.00 -4.50
N GLY A 128 5.70 9.81 -4.63
CA GLY A 128 6.11 8.98 -3.50
C GLY A 128 5.15 7.85 -3.17
N MET A 129 5.17 7.38 -1.94
CA MET A 129 4.55 6.11 -1.52
C MET A 129 3.02 6.03 -1.66
N LEU A 130 2.33 7.14 -1.88
CA LEU A 130 0.88 7.11 -2.15
C LEU A 130 0.52 6.56 -3.54
N TRP A 131 1.52 6.25 -4.39
CA TRP A 131 1.33 5.53 -5.65
C TRP A 131 0.44 4.28 -5.48
N PHE A 132 0.57 3.61 -4.33
CA PHE A 132 -0.20 2.43 -3.99
C PHE A 132 -1.71 2.67 -3.97
N LEU A 133 -2.16 3.83 -3.50
CA LEU A 133 -3.59 4.14 -3.43
C LEU A 133 -4.20 4.27 -4.82
N ALA A 134 -3.49 4.92 -5.74
CA ALA A 134 -3.92 5.06 -7.14
C ALA A 134 -3.95 3.71 -7.86
N ALA A 135 -2.86 2.93 -7.74
CA ALA A 135 -2.79 1.58 -8.31
C ALA A 135 -3.87 0.66 -7.73
N MET A 136 -4.09 0.67 -6.41
CA MET A 136 -5.12 -0.12 -5.76
C MET A 136 -6.53 0.29 -6.22
N PHE A 137 -6.78 1.58 -6.42
CA PHE A 137 -8.07 2.05 -6.91
C PHE A 137 -8.41 1.43 -8.27
N TRP A 138 -7.52 1.60 -9.27
CA TRP A 138 -7.75 1.04 -10.59
C TRP A 138 -7.75 -0.48 -10.61
N ALA A 139 -6.88 -1.13 -9.85
CA ALA A 139 -6.85 -2.57 -9.73
C ALA A 139 -8.16 -3.14 -9.18
N MET A 140 -8.77 -2.48 -8.19
CA MET A 140 -10.08 -2.88 -7.66
C MET A 140 -11.22 -2.62 -8.65
N ILE A 141 -11.14 -1.56 -9.47
CA ILE A 141 -12.10 -1.30 -10.56
C ILE A 141 -11.99 -2.42 -11.60
N PHE A 142 -10.79 -2.75 -12.08
CA PHE A 142 -10.58 -3.82 -13.06
C PHE A 142 -11.02 -5.18 -12.52
N LEU A 143 -10.70 -5.49 -11.27
CA LEU A 143 -11.15 -6.72 -10.64
C LEU A 143 -12.68 -6.80 -10.57
N CYS A 144 -13.36 -5.71 -10.19
CA CYS A 144 -14.82 -5.64 -10.20
C CYS A 144 -15.39 -5.87 -11.61
N LEU A 145 -14.80 -5.27 -12.65
CA LEU A 145 -15.22 -5.46 -14.04
C LEU A 145 -15.08 -6.93 -14.45
N ILE A 146 -13.93 -7.54 -14.17
CA ILE A 146 -13.69 -8.97 -14.47
C ILE A 146 -14.73 -9.84 -13.78
N PHE A 147 -14.99 -9.63 -12.50
CA PHE A 147 -15.93 -10.46 -11.73
C PHE A 147 -17.40 -10.23 -12.08
N ASN A 148 -17.76 -9.05 -12.59
CA ASN A 148 -19.11 -8.77 -13.03
C ASN A 148 -19.42 -9.37 -14.41
N HIS A 149 -18.43 -9.52 -15.30
CA HIS A 149 -18.63 -10.03 -16.66
C HIS A 149 -18.24 -11.50 -16.82
N ALA A 150 -17.16 -11.96 -16.15
CA ALA A 150 -16.73 -13.35 -16.22
C ALA A 150 -17.44 -14.18 -15.14
N LYS A 151 -18.19 -15.23 -15.56
CA LYS A 151 -18.89 -16.13 -14.65
C LYS A 151 -18.01 -17.29 -14.18
N LYS A 152 -17.17 -17.85 -15.09
CA LYS A 152 -16.30 -18.99 -14.80
C LYS A 152 -15.01 -18.53 -14.13
N GLU A 153 -14.58 -19.29 -13.09
CA GLU A 153 -13.38 -18.96 -12.32
C GLU A 153 -12.10 -19.04 -13.17
N SER A 154 -12.03 -20.01 -14.09
CA SER A 154 -10.92 -20.11 -15.05
C SER A 154 -10.79 -18.88 -15.95
N VAL A 155 -11.93 -18.29 -16.40
CA VAL A 155 -11.93 -17.08 -17.21
C VAL A 155 -11.45 -15.87 -16.36
N ARG A 156 -11.86 -15.78 -15.10
CA ARG A 156 -11.38 -14.72 -14.18
C ARG A 156 -9.88 -14.80 -13.99
N ALA A 157 -9.36 -16.02 -13.75
CA ALA A 157 -7.93 -16.29 -13.64
C ALA A 157 -7.18 -15.84 -14.89
N LEU A 158 -7.66 -16.27 -16.06
CA LEU A 158 -7.06 -15.94 -17.36
C LEU A 158 -7.04 -14.42 -17.61
N LEU A 159 -8.16 -13.74 -17.36
CA LEU A 159 -8.24 -12.29 -17.52
C LEU A 159 -7.33 -11.51 -16.56
N CYS A 160 -7.21 -11.95 -15.31
CA CYS A 160 -6.29 -11.33 -14.36
C CYS A 160 -4.82 -11.55 -14.77
N PHE A 161 -4.47 -12.75 -15.24
CA PHE A 161 -3.12 -13.06 -15.71
C PHE A 161 -2.80 -12.30 -17.00
N ALA A 162 -3.71 -12.28 -17.98
CA ALA A 162 -3.57 -11.51 -19.22
C ALA A 162 -3.40 -10.01 -18.91
N GLY A 163 -4.21 -9.45 -18.01
CA GLY A 163 -4.07 -8.08 -17.55
C GLY A 163 -2.68 -7.79 -16.97
N THR A 164 -2.13 -8.73 -16.17
CA THR A 164 -0.77 -8.62 -15.62
C THR A 164 0.28 -8.56 -16.74
N ILE A 165 0.19 -9.43 -17.74
CA ILE A 165 1.11 -9.42 -18.90
C ILE A 165 0.99 -8.10 -19.67
N ILE A 166 -0.23 -7.66 -19.96
CA ILE A 166 -0.50 -6.38 -20.66
C ILE A 166 0.12 -5.22 -19.86
N GLY A 167 -0.06 -5.17 -18.55
CA GLY A 167 0.53 -4.16 -17.68
C GLY A 167 2.05 -4.15 -17.73
N ILE A 168 2.69 -5.34 -17.70
CA ILE A 168 4.14 -5.47 -17.83
C ILE A 168 4.62 -4.96 -19.19
N VAL A 169 3.95 -5.34 -20.27
CA VAL A 169 4.32 -4.92 -21.64
C VAL A 169 4.18 -3.41 -21.80
N ILE A 170 3.06 -2.83 -21.38
CA ILE A 170 2.84 -1.37 -21.43
C ILE A 170 3.91 -0.64 -20.62
N SER A 171 4.22 -1.10 -19.42
CA SER A 171 5.17 -0.44 -18.52
C SER A 171 6.60 -0.42 -19.05
N LYS A 172 6.94 -1.26 -20.04
CA LYS A 172 8.23 -1.21 -20.73
C LYS A 172 8.39 0.03 -21.61
N LYS A 173 7.28 0.59 -22.10
CA LYS A 173 7.26 1.78 -22.98
C LYS A 173 6.77 3.03 -22.27
N TYR A 174 5.66 2.89 -21.50
CA TYR A 174 4.96 4.02 -20.90
C TYR A 174 4.60 3.71 -19.45
N TRP A 175 4.86 4.66 -18.56
CA TRP A 175 4.31 4.66 -17.22
C TRP A 175 3.04 5.49 -17.23
N LEU A 176 1.91 4.82 -17.08
CA LEU A 176 0.61 5.46 -17.23
C LEU A 176 0.25 6.32 -16.01
N PRO A 177 -0.50 7.43 -16.23
CA PRO A 177 -1.05 8.23 -15.13
C PRO A 177 -1.84 7.36 -14.15
N MET A 178 -1.86 7.78 -12.87
CA MET A 178 -2.58 7.07 -11.81
C MET A 178 -2.15 5.61 -11.64
N ASN A 179 -0.96 5.23 -12.14
CA ASN A 179 -0.42 3.87 -12.08
C ASN A 179 -1.35 2.80 -12.66
N ILE A 180 -2.07 3.12 -13.75
CA ILE A 180 -2.98 2.17 -14.42
C ILE A 180 -2.23 0.93 -14.91
N ASP A 181 -0.99 1.09 -15.37
CA ASP A 181 -0.10 -0.02 -15.74
C ASP A 181 0.22 -0.93 -14.54
N ILE A 182 0.54 -0.36 -13.36
CA ILE A 182 0.72 -1.14 -12.14
C ILE A 182 -0.59 -1.81 -11.72
N ALA A 183 -1.72 -1.12 -11.85
CA ALA A 183 -3.02 -1.67 -11.53
C ALA A 183 -3.32 -2.95 -12.33
N LEU A 184 -2.92 -2.99 -13.60
CA LEU A 184 -2.98 -4.19 -14.43
C LEU A 184 -2.00 -5.26 -13.93
N ILE A 185 -0.73 -4.89 -13.65
CA ILE A 185 0.29 -5.82 -13.16
C ILE A 185 -0.15 -6.56 -11.90
N VAL A 186 -0.85 -5.88 -11.00
CA VAL A 186 -1.23 -6.46 -9.69
C VAL A 186 -2.53 -7.27 -9.71
N LEU A 187 -3.20 -7.42 -10.85
CA LEU A 187 -4.43 -8.21 -10.97
C LEU A 187 -4.24 -9.66 -10.56
N THR A 188 -3.11 -10.27 -10.93
CA THR A 188 -2.80 -11.64 -10.50
C THR A 188 -2.62 -11.75 -8.98
N TYR A 189 -1.99 -10.78 -8.31
CA TYR A 189 -1.90 -10.79 -6.85
C TYR A 189 -3.28 -10.71 -6.18
N LEU A 190 -4.16 -9.85 -6.69
CA LEU A 190 -5.54 -9.76 -6.19
C LEU A 190 -6.30 -11.06 -6.42
N TYR A 191 -6.15 -11.67 -7.60
CA TYR A 191 -6.77 -12.96 -7.91
C TYR A 191 -6.26 -14.08 -7.03
N VAL A 192 -4.94 -14.19 -6.83
CA VAL A 192 -4.33 -15.14 -5.87
C VAL A 192 -4.94 -14.96 -4.48
N GLY A 193 -5.06 -13.72 -4.01
CA GLY A 193 -5.72 -13.43 -2.74
C GLY A 193 -7.17 -13.91 -2.70
N HIS A 194 -7.92 -13.68 -3.76
CA HIS A 194 -9.30 -14.17 -3.87
C HIS A 194 -9.36 -15.69 -3.85
N PHE A 195 -8.48 -16.36 -4.59
CA PHE A 195 -8.40 -17.83 -4.65
C PHE A 195 -8.04 -18.45 -3.30
N LEU A 196 -7.17 -17.82 -2.51
CA LEU A 196 -6.78 -18.30 -1.17
C LEU A 196 -7.96 -18.46 -0.20
N LYS A 197 -9.10 -17.83 -0.44
CA LYS A 197 -10.32 -18.06 0.37
C LYS A 197 -10.86 -19.48 0.26
N ASN A 198 -10.61 -20.13 -0.88
CA ASN A 198 -11.13 -21.45 -1.18
C ASN A 198 -10.17 -22.54 -0.68
N ILE A 199 -9.01 -22.15 -0.14
CA ILE A 199 -8.03 -23.07 0.42
C ILE A 199 -8.22 -23.12 1.94
N ASP A 200 -8.33 -24.34 2.46
CA ASP A 200 -8.33 -24.56 3.90
C ASP A 200 -6.91 -24.31 4.46
N LEU A 201 -6.72 -23.10 4.98
CA LEU A 201 -5.44 -22.69 5.57
C LEU A 201 -5.12 -23.39 6.91
N ASP A 202 -6.02 -24.18 7.46
CA ASP A 202 -5.79 -24.96 8.69
C ASP A 202 -5.36 -26.39 8.36
N ASN A 203 -5.50 -26.82 7.09
CA ASN A 203 -5.08 -28.14 6.63
C ASN A 203 -3.55 -28.24 6.48
N LYS A 204 -2.87 -28.72 7.53
CA LYS A 204 -1.41 -28.87 7.56
C LYS A 204 -0.86 -29.72 6.43
N LYS A 205 -1.62 -30.74 5.95
CA LYS A 205 -1.19 -31.63 4.85
C LYS A 205 -1.02 -30.86 3.52
N ILE A 206 -1.79 -29.80 3.33
CA ILE A 206 -1.68 -28.92 2.15
C ILE A 206 -0.69 -27.79 2.42
N MET A 207 -0.77 -27.18 3.61
CA MET A 207 -0.02 -25.96 3.91
C MET A 207 1.48 -26.19 4.09
N ILE A 208 1.90 -27.32 4.68
CA ILE A 208 3.33 -27.61 4.88
C ILE A 208 4.07 -27.76 3.55
N PRO A 209 3.64 -28.62 2.59
CA PRO A 209 4.28 -28.70 1.28
C PRO A 209 4.26 -27.37 0.52
N LEU A 210 3.12 -26.65 0.54
CA LEU A 210 3.01 -25.35 -0.11
C LEU A 210 4.00 -24.33 0.46
N MET A 211 4.17 -24.29 1.78
CA MET A 211 5.15 -23.43 2.45
C MET A 211 6.58 -23.77 2.06
N LEU A 212 6.92 -25.06 1.98
CA LEU A 212 8.26 -25.51 1.54
C LEU A 212 8.53 -25.05 0.11
N VAL A 213 7.58 -25.24 -0.81
CA VAL A 213 7.69 -24.76 -2.20
C VAL A 213 7.87 -23.25 -2.24
N CYS A 214 7.09 -22.49 -1.45
CA CYS A 214 7.21 -21.03 -1.39
C CYS A 214 8.59 -20.60 -0.85
N ILE A 215 9.11 -21.25 0.19
CA ILE A 215 10.44 -20.96 0.75
C ILE A 215 11.52 -21.21 -0.30
N VAL A 216 11.44 -22.32 -1.05
CA VAL A 216 12.40 -22.65 -2.11
C VAL A 216 12.36 -21.61 -3.23
N ILE A 217 11.17 -21.27 -3.76
CA ILE A 217 11.03 -20.27 -4.83
C ILE A 217 11.58 -18.91 -4.38
N TRP A 218 11.21 -18.47 -3.17
CA TRP A 218 11.67 -17.18 -2.63
C TRP A 218 13.18 -17.19 -2.36
N GLY A 219 13.71 -18.31 -1.83
CA GLY A 219 15.15 -18.51 -1.58
C GLY A 219 15.97 -18.48 -2.86
N ILE A 220 15.53 -19.19 -3.92
CA ILE A 220 16.19 -19.17 -5.23
C ILE A 220 16.21 -17.74 -5.80
N ASN A 221 15.08 -17.00 -5.74
CA ASN A 221 15.04 -15.62 -6.19
C ASN A 221 16.02 -14.73 -5.41
N TYR A 222 16.13 -14.93 -4.08
CA TYR A 222 17.07 -14.20 -3.25
C TYR A 222 18.53 -14.52 -3.65
N ALA A 223 18.87 -15.79 -3.84
CA ALA A 223 20.21 -16.24 -4.25
C ALA A 223 20.62 -15.69 -5.61
N LEU A 224 19.68 -15.58 -6.55
CA LEU A 224 19.90 -15.02 -7.88
C LEU A 224 19.76 -13.48 -7.93
N VAL A 225 19.67 -12.81 -6.78
CA VAL A 225 19.51 -11.34 -6.67
C VAL A 225 18.31 -10.81 -7.48
N GLY A 226 17.22 -11.59 -7.51
CA GLY A 226 15.98 -11.25 -8.20
C GLY A 226 15.25 -10.09 -7.49
N LYS A 227 15.35 -8.87 -8.03
CA LYS A 227 14.72 -7.67 -7.45
C LYS A 227 13.30 -7.49 -7.95
N ILE A 228 12.43 -7.13 -7.03
CA ILE A 228 11.05 -6.73 -7.30
C ILE A 228 10.82 -5.37 -6.70
N GLU A 229 10.43 -4.42 -7.52
CA GLU A 229 10.04 -3.09 -7.06
C GLU A 229 8.86 -2.60 -7.90
N LEU A 230 7.64 -2.81 -7.38
CA LEU A 230 6.41 -2.51 -8.11
C LEU A 230 6.31 -1.04 -8.51
N ALA A 231 6.69 -0.12 -7.63
CA ALA A 231 6.70 1.32 -7.93
C ALA A 231 7.58 1.67 -9.13
N GLN A 232 8.68 0.92 -9.33
CA GLN A 232 9.61 1.08 -10.47
C GLN A 232 9.29 0.13 -11.63
N ARG A 233 8.27 -0.70 -11.54
CA ARG A 233 7.92 -1.76 -12.52
C ARG A 233 9.12 -2.66 -12.81
N LYS A 234 9.94 -2.92 -11.81
CA LYS A 234 11.20 -3.64 -11.94
C LYS A 234 11.05 -5.08 -11.48
N PHE A 235 11.28 -6.00 -12.40
CA PHE A 235 11.35 -7.43 -12.19
C PHE A 235 12.65 -7.92 -12.84
N THR A 236 13.68 -8.17 -12.04
CA THR A 236 15.02 -8.49 -12.58
C THR A 236 15.03 -9.82 -13.35
N ILE A 237 14.37 -10.84 -12.80
CA ILE A 237 14.11 -12.13 -13.42
C ILE A 237 12.58 -12.27 -13.52
N PRO A 238 11.93 -11.82 -14.61
CA PRO A 238 10.50 -11.48 -14.59
C PRO A 238 9.60 -12.57 -14.01
N LEU A 239 9.67 -13.79 -14.52
CA LEU A 239 8.79 -14.88 -14.09
C LEU A 239 9.13 -15.35 -12.67
N LEU A 240 10.41 -15.56 -12.36
CA LEU A 240 10.86 -16.01 -11.04
C LEU A 240 10.59 -14.93 -9.99
N SER A 241 10.94 -13.67 -10.28
CA SER A 241 10.73 -12.57 -9.34
C SER A 241 9.23 -12.37 -9.04
N PHE A 242 8.37 -12.52 -10.05
CA PHE A 242 6.92 -12.45 -9.86
C PHE A 242 6.40 -13.61 -8.99
N ALA A 243 6.80 -14.85 -9.30
CA ALA A 243 6.44 -16.04 -8.50
C ALA A 243 6.98 -15.93 -7.06
N ALA A 244 8.22 -15.46 -6.89
CA ALA A 244 8.83 -15.25 -5.57
C ALA A 244 8.13 -14.19 -4.73
N SER A 245 7.58 -13.15 -5.37
CA SER A 245 6.80 -12.15 -4.64
C SER A 245 5.47 -12.70 -4.11
N ILE A 246 4.82 -13.57 -4.86
CA ILE A 246 3.65 -14.32 -4.39
C ILE A 246 4.06 -15.26 -3.24
N ALA A 247 5.13 -16.01 -3.42
CA ALA A 247 5.63 -16.98 -2.43
C ALA A 247 6.02 -16.27 -1.11
N GLY A 248 6.83 -15.22 -1.14
CA GLY A 248 7.21 -14.44 0.03
C GLY A 248 6.01 -13.78 0.72
N SER A 249 5.05 -13.28 -0.06
CA SER A 249 3.80 -12.74 0.49
C SER A 249 2.97 -13.82 1.19
N PHE A 250 2.84 -15.00 0.59
CA PHE A 250 2.12 -16.13 1.17
C PHE A 250 2.77 -16.59 2.48
N ILE A 251 4.10 -16.70 2.53
CA ILE A 251 4.85 -17.02 3.75
C ILE A 251 4.47 -16.08 4.88
N VAL A 252 4.51 -14.76 4.63
CA VAL A 252 4.20 -13.75 5.66
C VAL A 252 2.73 -13.79 6.08
N ILE A 253 1.81 -13.94 5.13
CA ILE A 253 0.37 -14.01 5.40
C ILE A 253 0.04 -15.27 6.22
N TYR A 254 0.61 -16.42 5.84
CA TYR A 254 0.37 -17.67 6.55
C TYR A 254 1.03 -17.68 7.93
N ALA A 255 2.27 -17.19 8.05
CA ALA A 255 2.94 -17.02 9.33
C ALA A 255 2.13 -16.12 10.28
N ALA A 256 1.58 -15.02 9.77
CA ALA A 256 0.70 -14.15 10.57
C ALA A 256 -0.54 -14.90 11.07
N LYS A 257 -1.16 -15.76 10.24
CA LYS A 257 -2.29 -16.61 10.66
C LYS A 257 -1.90 -17.60 11.74
N LEU A 258 -0.74 -18.27 11.59
CA LEU A 258 -0.25 -19.26 12.55
C LEU A 258 0.12 -18.64 13.91
N VAL A 259 0.77 -17.47 13.89
CA VAL A 259 1.25 -16.79 15.11
C VAL A 259 0.10 -16.07 15.82
N TYR A 260 -0.91 -15.62 15.08
CA TYR A 260 -2.03 -14.89 15.69
C TYR A 260 -2.70 -15.71 16.79
N ARG A 261 -2.82 -15.08 17.95
CA ARG A 261 -3.64 -15.54 19.07
C ARG A 261 -4.54 -14.40 19.49
N ASP A 262 -5.71 -14.71 19.97
CA ASP A 262 -6.64 -13.70 20.48
C ASP A 262 -6.21 -13.23 21.87
N ILE A 263 -5.06 -12.57 21.94
CA ILE A 263 -4.47 -12.00 23.14
C ILE A 263 -4.15 -10.53 22.93
N LYS A 264 -4.20 -9.79 24.05
CA LYS A 264 -4.05 -8.32 24.04
C LYS A 264 -2.75 -7.81 23.42
N VAL A 265 -1.68 -8.61 23.40
CA VAL A 265 -0.39 -8.25 22.81
C VAL A 265 -0.47 -7.95 21.32
N TYR A 266 -1.42 -8.56 20.57
CA TYR A 266 -1.60 -8.30 19.15
C TYR A 266 -2.49 -7.09 18.84
N ASN A 267 -3.17 -6.51 19.84
CA ASN A 267 -4.06 -5.38 19.65
C ASN A 267 -3.39 -4.16 18.98
N PRO A 268 -2.14 -3.77 19.31
CA PRO A 268 -1.46 -2.67 18.63
C PRO A 268 -1.28 -2.91 17.13
N LEU A 269 -0.87 -4.13 16.73
CA LEU A 269 -0.73 -4.49 15.31
C LEU A 269 -2.09 -4.49 14.60
N CYS A 270 -3.12 -5.05 15.23
CA CYS A 270 -4.48 -5.01 14.70
C CYS A 270 -4.99 -3.56 14.56
N PHE A 271 -4.68 -2.67 15.50
CA PHE A 271 -5.04 -1.25 15.43
C PHE A 271 -4.37 -0.57 14.24
N ILE A 272 -3.06 -0.77 14.04
CA ILE A 272 -2.32 -0.27 12.88
C ILE A 272 -2.95 -0.81 11.59
N GLY A 273 -3.20 -2.11 11.51
CA GLY A 273 -3.76 -2.75 10.32
C GLY A 273 -5.19 -2.31 9.97
N ARG A 274 -6.03 -2.10 10.98
CA ARG A 274 -7.37 -1.51 10.81
C ARG A 274 -7.32 -0.11 10.19
N ASN A 275 -6.25 0.62 10.47
CA ASN A 275 -6.03 1.99 10.02
C ASN A 275 -4.91 2.09 8.97
N SER A 276 -4.55 0.99 8.29
CA SER A 276 -3.41 0.92 7.38
C SER A 276 -3.35 2.03 6.33
N MET A 277 -4.51 2.48 5.80
CA MET A 277 -4.57 3.60 4.85
C MET A 277 -4.19 4.93 5.51
N THR A 278 -4.65 5.17 6.74
CA THR A 278 -4.26 6.36 7.51
C THR A 278 -2.77 6.33 7.86
N VAL A 279 -2.26 5.15 8.24
CA VAL A 279 -0.82 4.95 8.50
C VAL A 279 0.01 5.29 7.26
N LEU A 280 -0.41 4.84 6.07
CA LEU A 280 0.29 5.14 4.81
C LEU A 280 0.30 6.63 4.51
N VAL A 281 -0.82 7.33 4.74
CA VAL A 281 -0.91 8.78 4.57
C VAL A 281 -0.03 9.53 5.57
N LEU A 282 -0.04 9.12 6.84
CA LEU A 282 0.83 9.72 7.86
C LEU A 282 2.31 9.48 7.56
N HIS A 283 2.66 8.29 7.07
CA HIS A 283 4.01 7.98 6.64
C HIS A 283 4.44 8.84 5.43
N PHE A 284 3.53 9.10 4.49
CA PHE A 284 3.80 10.04 3.39
C PHE A 284 4.02 11.47 3.89
N ILE A 285 3.18 11.94 4.81
CA ILE A 285 3.27 13.29 5.39
C ILE A 285 4.61 13.45 6.12
N GLU A 286 4.96 12.53 7.03
CA GLU A 286 6.19 12.64 7.80
C GLU A 286 7.45 12.54 6.91
N SER A 287 7.42 11.72 5.87
CA SER A 287 8.55 11.56 4.96
C SER A 287 8.81 12.78 4.07
N ASN A 288 7.76 13.56 3.77
CA ASN A 288 7.85 14.72 2.88
C ASN A 288 7.93 16.07 3.61
N MET A 289 7.41 16.13 4.85
CA MET A 289 7.28 17.42 5.56
C MET A 289 8.22 17.53 6.76
N ILE A 290 8.69 16.40 7.32
CA ILE A 290 9.63 16.45 8.45
C ILE A 290 11.07 16.33 7.93
N PRO A 291 11.94 17.29 8.26
CA PRO A 291 13.33 17.30 7.80
C PRO A 291 14.19 16.36 8.67
N TRP A 292 13.96 15.05 8.55
CA TRP A 292 14.62 14.02 9.38
C TRP A 292 16.15 14.09 9.35
N ASN A 293 16.73 14.51 8.22
CA ASN A 293 18.20 14.65 8.11
C ASN A 293 18.75 15.81 8.95
N VAL A 294 17.91 16.83 9.22
CA VAL A 294 18.29 17.95 10.10
C VAL A 294 18.10 17.55 11.56
N ILE A 295 16.98 16.86 11.88
CA ILE A 295 16.66 16.42 13.24
C ILE A 295 17.65 15.35 13.72
N LEU A 296 18.03 14.44 12.84
CA LEU A 296 18.97 13.37 13.13
C LEU A 296 20.07 13.35 12.07
N PRO A 297 21.09 14.23 12.20
CA PRO A 297 22.21 14.29 11.27
C PRO A 297 23.09 13.03 11.38
N GLY A 298 23.99 12.82 10.41
CA GLY A 298 24.96 11.75 10.39
C GLY A 298 24.82 10.79 9.20
N ASN A 299 25.67 9.75 9.18
CA ASN A 299 25.72 8.80 8.08
C ASN A 299 24.41 8.01 7.94
N PRO A 300 23.70 8.09 6.78
CA PRO A 300 22.46 7.35 6.55
C PRO A 300 22.59 5.83 6.68
N ALA A 301 23.79 5.28 6.48
CA ALA A 301 24.07 3.84 6.57
C ALA A 301 24.37 3.36 7.98
N SER A 302 24.51 4.26 8.95
CA SER A 302 24.77 3.89 10.35
C SER A 302 23.59 3.10 10.93
N LYS A 303 23.85 1.90 11.43
CA LYS A 303 22.82 1.04 12.06
C LYS A 303 22.13 1.76 13.23
N LYS A 304 22.92 2.47 14.07
CA LYS A 304 22.37 3.26 15.20
C LYS A 304 21.39 4.33 14.69
N ARG A 305 21.78 5.10 13.68
CA ARG A 305 20.92 6.12 13.07
C ARG A 305 19.65 5.54 12.48
N ILE A 306 19.75 4.43 11.74
CA ILE A 306 18.59 3.73 11.14
C ILE A 306 17.60 3.32 12.23
N ILE A 307 18.08 2.72 13.34
CA ILE A 307 17.22 2.27 14.45
C ILE A 307 16.52 3.47 15.11
N ILE A 308 17.29 4.52 15.45
CA ILE A 308 16.73 5.71 16.09
C ILE A 308 15.70 6.38 15.16
N LEU A 309 16.02 6.55 13.88
CA LEU A 309 15.13 7.15 12.89
C LEU A 309 13.84 6.33 12.72
N PHE A 310 13.95 5.01 12.66
CA PHE A 310 12.79 4.12 12.59
C PHE A 310 11.87 4.27 13.81
N ILE A 311 12.46 4.34 15.02
CA ILE A 311 11.71 4.54 16.27
C ILE A 311 10.99 5.88 16.24
N LEU A 312 11.69 6.97 15.91
CA LEU A 312 11.11 8.32 15.87
C LEU A 312 9.94 8.41 14.85
N ARG A 313 10.12 7.88 13.65
CA ARG A 313 9.08 7.83 12.61
C ARG A 313 7.88 7.01 13.08
N THR A 314 8.13 5.85 13.69
CA THR A 314 7.06 4.99 14.20
C THR A 314 6.29 5.66 15.33
N ILE A 315 6.97 6.31 16.28
CA ILE A 315 6.32 7.08 17.36
C ILE A 315 5.46 8.19 16.77
N PHE A 316 6.01 8.99 15.84
CA PHE A 316 5.25 10.04 15.18
C PHE A 316 3.97 9.51 14.54
N ILE A 317 4.06 8.44 13.78
CA ILE A 317 2.91 7.81 13.11
C ILE A 317 1.89 7.31 14.13
N LEU A 318 2.31 6.62 15.20
CA LEU A 318 1.41 6.08 16.20
C LEU A 318 0.70 7.17 17.02
N VAL A 319 1.41 8.22 17.41
CA VAL A 319 0.82 9.37 18.10
C VAL A 319 -0.20 10.06 17.19
N SER A 320 0.19 10.39 15.96
CA SER A 320 -0.69 11.04 14.99
C SER A 320 -1.92 10.19 14.66
N LEU A 321 -1.76 8.87 14.53
CA LEU A 321 -2.85 7.92 14.31
C LEU A 321 -3.82 7.90 15.50
N THR A 322 -3.29 7.89 16.71
CA THR A 322 -4.11 7.87 17.94
C THR A 322 -4.91 9.16 18.07
N VAL A 323 -4.27 10.31 17.83
CA VAL A 323 -4.96 11.61 17.83
C VAL A 323 -6.05 11.64 16.75
N TRP A 324 -5.72 11.25 15.52
CA TRP A 324 -6.68 11.21 14.41
C TRP A 324 -7.90 10.35 14.71
N THR A 325 -7.69 9.15 15.27
CA THR A 325 -8.80 8.24 15.59
C THR A 325 -9.68 8.79 16.68
N LYS A 326 -9.12 9.40 17.74
CA LYS A 326 -9.88 10.06 18.80
C LYS A 326 -10.71 11.26 18.27
N VAL A 327 -10.11 12.10 17.44
CA VAL A 327 -10.81 13.25 16.80
C VAL A 327 -11.99 12.75 15.95
N LYS A 328 -11.76 11.72 15.14
CA LYS A 328 -12.80 11.11 14.29
C LYS A 328 -13.95 10.52 15.13
N GLU A 329 -13.66 9.88 16.25
CA GLU A 329 -14.67 9.35 17.17
C GLU A 329 -15.46 10.47 17.86
N ALA A 330 -14.79 11.51 18.32
CA ALA A 330 -15.43 12.67 18.94
C ALA A 330 -16.39 13.37 17.95
N TYR A 331 -15.92 13.58 16.70
CA TYR A 331 -16.73 14.15 15.63
C TYR A 331 -17.99 13.30 15.36
N LYS A 332 -17.83 11.97 15.25
CA LYS A 332 -18.95 11.05 15.04
C LYS A 332 -19.97 11.08 16.20
N LYS A 333 -19.50 11.10 17.44
CA LYS A 333 -20.37 11.20 18.62
C LYS A 333 -21.19 12.49 18.62
N ARG A 334 -20.56 13.63 18.27
CA ARG A 334 -21.23 14.94 18.18
C ARG A 334 -22.35 14.94 17.14
N HIS A 335 -22.08 14.42 15.94
CA HIS A 335 -23.10 14.34 14.88
C HIS A 335 -24.27 13.41 15.22
N LEU A 336 -24.00 12.30 15.91
CA LEU A 336 -25.07 11.40 16.37
C LEU A 336 -25.95 12.05 17.44
N LYS A 337 -25.40 12.93 18.29
CA LYS A 337 -26.13 13.67 19.29
C LYS A 337 -27.06 14.70 18.65
N ILE A 338 -26.52 15.52 17.73
CA ILE A 338 -27.29 16.53 16.97
C ILE A 338 -28.45 15.86 16.19
N GLY A 339 -28.16 14.72 15.51
CA GLY A 339 -29.18 14.01 14.75
C GLY A 339 -30.29 13.36 15.60
N LYS A 340 -30.06 13.12 16.92
CA LYS A 340 -31.08 12.68 17.87
C LYS A 340 -31.91 13.85 18.39
N GLU A 341 -31.27 14.97 18.67
CA GLU A 341 -31.92 16.22 19.13
C GLU A 341 -32.89 16.76 18.06
N ASN A 342 -32.48 16.77 16.80
CA ASN A 342 -33.33 17.17 15.66
C ASN A 342 -34.51 16.21 15.38
N LYS A 343 -34.45 14.95 15.82
CA LYS A 343 -35.57 14.00 15.71
C LYS A 343 -36.56 14.07 16.88
N LEU A 344 -36.19 14.69 17.99
CA LEU A 344 -37.03 14.89 19.16
C LEU A 344 -37.76 16.24 19.11
N SER A 345 -37.37 17.14 18.18
CA SER A 345 -37.95 18.46 17.97
C SER A 345 -38.91 18.53 16.78
N VAL A 346 -39.25 17.39 16.17
CA VAL A 346 -40.28 17.19 15.13
C VAL A 346 -41.29 16.18 15.65
#